data_b979a0d5de484e289bac4e8a7846b59c
#
_entry.id   b979a0d5de484e289bac4e8a7846b59c
#
_cell.length_a   1.000
_cell.length_b   1.000
_cell.length_c   1.000
_cell.angle_alpha   90.00
_cell.angle_beta   90.00
_cell.angle_gamma   90.00
#
_symmetry.space_group_name_H-M   'P 1'
#
loop_
_entity.id
_entity.type
_entity.pdbx_description
1 polymer ?
#
loop_
_entity_poly.entity_id
_entity_poly.type
_entity_poly.pdbx_seq_one_letter_code
_entity_poly.pdbx_strand_id
1 'polypeptide(L)'
;PRLDEGAILIETRKLPSVSLDESVAISTRVEQILLRDFPEISQVVTKLGRPDLATEAMGIYQGDVYVQLHPEERWPVRRPKEELVDAMAASLAQVPGLSVNFTQPMAMRLDEVVSGIKADVAVKVFGPDAAVLEQLGNRILNVIETVPGAADAQVEILSGAAQLEIAIDREALARYGLHVADVQEVVETAIG
;
A
#
# COMPACT_ATOMS: atom_id res chain seq x y z
N PRO A 1 16.67 -11.71 16.75
CA PRO A 1 16.64 -12.64 15.64
C PRO A 1 15.31 -12.44 14.92
N ARG A 2 15.36 -12.15 13.61
CA ARG A 2 14.16 -12.11 12.77
C ARG A 2 13.67 -13.54 12.61
N LEU A 3 12.42 -13.81 12.98
CA LEU A 3 11.77 -15.09 12.73
C LEU A 3 11.57 -15.24 11.23
N ASP A 4 12.01 -16.36 10.64
CA ASP A 4 11.64 -16.69 9.28
C ASP A 4 10.28 -17.39 9.28
N GLU A 5 9.31 -16.76 8.62
CA GLU A 5 7.91 -17.22 8.60
C GLU A 5 7.61 -18.11 7.38
N GLY A 6 8.59 -18.40 6.52
CA GLY A 6 8.37 -19.13 5.26
C GLY A 6 7.46 -18.36 4.28
N ALA A 7 7.22 -17.08 4.53
CA ALA A 7 6.41 -16.19 3.73
C ALA A 7 7.11 -14.84 3.55
N ILE A 8 6.75 -14.14 2.47
CA ILE A 8 7.15 -12.76 2.20
C ILE A 8 5.87 -11.95 2.04
N LEU A 9 5.86 -10.75 2.60
CA LEU A 9 4.83 -9.76 2.33
C LEU A 9 5.45 -8.65 1.48
N ILE A 10 4.81 -8.33 0.36
CA ILE A 10 5.21 -7.23 -0.52
C ILE A 10 4.10 -6.17 -0.43
N GLU A 11 4.42 -5.05 0.21
CA GLU A 11 3.56 -3.88 0.19
C GLU A 11 3.73 -3.18 -1.16
N THR A 12 2.63 -2.98 -1.86
CA THR A 12 2.64 -2.34 -3.18
C THR A 12 1.95 -0.99 -3.11
N ARG A 13 2.55 0.01 -3.76
CA ARG A 13 1.95 1.34 -3.94
C ARG A 13 1.98 1.70 -5.41
N LYS A 14 0.85 2.14 -5.91
CA LYS A 14 0.62 2.64 -7.26
C LYS A 14 0.40 4.14 -7.21
N LEU A 15 0.21 4.78 -8.35
CA LEU A 15 -0.16 6.20 -8.39
C LEU A 15 -1.51 6.42 -7.68
N PRO A 16 -1.66 7.45 -6.83
CA PRO A 16 -2.92 7.72 -6.11
C PRO A 16 -4.12 7.96 -7.03
N SER A 17 -3.86 8.39 -8.27
CA SER A 17 -4.88 8.61 -9.31
C SER A 17 -5.32 7.36 -10.06
N VAL A 18 -4.77 6.19 -9.71
CA VAL A 18 -5.12 4.91 -10.37
C VAL A 18 -6.60 4.57 -10.16
N SER A 19 -7.27 4.06 -11.20
CA SER A 19 -8.61 3.47 -11.05
C SER A 19 -8.54 2.12 -10.36
N LEU A 20 -9.66 1.64 -9.81
CA LEU A 20 -9.72 0.30 -9.23
C LEU A 20 -9.36 -0.79 -10.25
N ASP A 21 -9.92 -0.70 -11.47
CA ASP A 21 -9.67 -1.69 -12.53
C ASP A 21 -8.19 -1.74 -12.91
N GLU A 22 -7.54 -0.59 -13.07
CA GLU A 22 -6.10 -0.54 -13.36
C GLU A 22 -5.26 -1.03 -12.18
N SER A 23 -5.68 -0.71 -10.95
CA SER A 23 -5.02 -1.21 -9.74
C SER A 23 -5.09 -2.73 -9.64
N VAL A 24 -6.23 -3.32 -9.98
CA VAL A 24 -6.41 -4.79 -10.07
C VAL A 24 -5.53 -5.35 -11.19
N ALA A 25 -5.50 -4.73 -12.36
CA ALA A 25 -4.69 -5.18 -13.49
C ALA A 25 -3.19 -5.18 -13.17
N ILE A 26 -2.68 -4.11 -12.52
CA ILE A 26 -1.28 -4.04 -12.06
C ILE A 26 -1.00 -5.13 -11.02
N SER A 27 -1.90 -5.33 -10.05
CA SER A 27 -1.73 -6.37 -9.02
C SER A 27 -1.69 -7.77 -9.64
N THR A 28 -2.59 -8.06 -10.58
CA THR A 28 -2.59 -9.33 -11.32
C THR A 28 -1.29 -9.54 -12.09
N ARG A 29 -0.74 -8.48 -12.69
CA ARG A 29 0.56 -8.55 -13.36
C ARG A 29 1.69 -8.88 -12.38
N VAL A 30 1.68 -8.28 -11.19
CA VAL A 30 2.64 -8.59 -10.12
C VAL A 30 2.57 -10.07 -9.75
N GLU A 31 1.37 -10.60 -9.50
CA GLU A 31 1.17 -12.03 -9.20
C GLU A 31 1.71 -12.94 -10.32
N GLN A 32 1.41 -12.60 -11.58
CA GLN A 32 1.87 -13.37 -12.74
C GLN A 32 3.40 -13.35 -12.88
N ILE A 33 4.06 -12.22 -12.66
CA ILE A 33 5.51 -12.11 -12.67
C ILE A 33 6.10 -13.01 -11.58
N LEU A 34 5.59 -12.88 -10.34
CA LEU A 34 6.08 -13.65 -9.20
C LEU A 34 5.95 -15.16 -9.44
N LEU A 35 4.77 -15.63 -9.85
CA LEU A 35 4.53 -17.06 -10.08
C LEU A 35 5.29 -17.63 -11.29
N ARG A 36 5.55 -16.81 -12.33
CA ARG A 36 6.26 -17.24 -13.53
C ARG A 36 7.76 -17.33 -13.31
N ASP A 37 8.35 -16.33 -12.65
CA ASP A 37 9.80 -16.12 -12.62
C ASP A 37 10.46 -16.72 -11.37
N PHE A 38 9.66 -17.06 -10.34
CA PHE A 38 10.16 -17.54 -9.05
C PHE A 38 9.54 -18.89 -8.66
N PRO A 39 10.15 -20.01 -9.07
CA PRO A 39 9.62 -21.35 -8.77
C PRO A 39 9.68 -21.72 -7.28
N GLU A 40 10.33 -20.91 -6.44
CA GLU A 40 10.31 -21.02 -4.98
C GLU A 40 8.93 -20.66 -4.39
N ILE A 41 8.10 -19.97 -5.16
CA ILE A 41 6.77 -19.51 -4.72
C ILE A 41 5.74 -20.62 -4.92
N SER A 42 4.98 -20.92 -3.87
CA SER A 42 3.87 -21.88 -3.91
C SER A 42 2.54 -21.20 -4.19
N GLN A 43 2.35 -19.99 -3.68
CA GLN A 43 1.09 -19.26 -3.79
C GLN A 43 1.32 -17.76 -3.62
N VAL A 44 0.53 -16.97 -4.34
CA VAL A 44 0.47 -15.51 -4.20
C VAL A 44 -0.98 -15.10 -3.99
N VAL A 45 -1.24 -14.23 -3.03
CA VAL A 45 -2.58 -13.65 -2.76
C VAL A 45 -2.42 -12.17 -2.52
N THR A 46 -3.16 -11.36 -3.26
CA THR A 46 -3.14 -9.91 -3.11
C THR A 46 -4.41 -9.40 -2.41
N LYS A 47 -4.21 -8.64 -1.34
CA LYS A 47 -5.24 -7.83 -0.71
C LYS A 47 -5.12 -6.41 -1.25
N LEU A 48 -6.18 -5.88 -1.85
CA LEU A 48 -6.20 -4.58 -2.50
C LEU A 48 -7.29 -3.69 -1.90
N GLY A 49 -6.94 -2.44 -1.61
CA GLY A 49 -7.90 -1.44 -1.16
C GLY A 49 -8.39 -1.63 0.28
N ARG A 50 -9.47 -0.92 0.58
CA ARG A 50 -10.07 -0.86 1.93
C ARG A 50 -11.21 -1.89 2.05
N PRO A 51 -11.29 -2.64 3.15
CA PRO A 51 -12.47 -3.45 3.44
C PRO A 51 -13.71 -2.58 3.75
N ASP A 52 -14.91 -3.11 3.55
CA ASP A 52 -16.17 -2.43 3.84
C ASP A 52 -16.26 -1.98 5.31
N LEU A 53 -15.75 -2.80 6.23
CA LEU A 53 -15.54 -2.39 7.62
C LEU A 53 -14.16 -1.74 7.70
N ALA A 54 -14.13 -0.42 7.81
CA ALA A 54 -12.93 0.43 7.79
C ALA A 54 -11.97 0.20 8.98
N THR A 55 -11.43 -1.02 9.09
CA THR A 55 -10.41 -1.37 10.09
C THR A 55 -9.01 -0.92 9.67
N GLU A 56 -8.79 -0.69 8.38
CA GLU A 56 -7.51 -0.25 7.82
C GLU A 56 -7.74 0.88 6.81
N ALA A 57 -6.95 1.95 6.92
CA ALA A 57 -7.02 3.10 6.01
C ALA A 57 -6.17 2.86 4.75
N MET A 58 -6.52 1.86 3.93
CA MET A 58 -5.85 1.59 2.66
C MET A 58 -6.64 2.19 1.50
N GLY A 59 -5.95 2.94 0.62
CA GLY A 59 -6.54 3.39 -0.64
C GLY A 59 -6.48 2.30 -1.72
N ILE A 60 -7.25 2.47 -2.80
CA ILE A 60 -7.24 1.55 -3.96
C ILE A 60 -5.87 1.47 -4.66
N TYR A 61 -5.00 2.43 -4.41
CA TYR A 61 -3.62 2.47 -4.91
C TYR A 61 -2.64 1.64 -4.09
N GLN A 62 -3.05 1.13 -2.92
CA GLN A 62 -2.25 0.30 -2.01
C GLN A 62 -2.70 -1.15 -2.06
N GLY A 63 -1.76 -2.06 -1.89
CA GLY A 63 -2.05 -3.48 -1.81
C GLY A 63 -0.95 -4.25 -1.09
N ASP A 64 -1.36 -5.29 -0.39
CA ASP A 64 -0.49 -6.23 0.29
C ASP A 64 -0.49 -7.55 -0.48
N VAL A 65 0.67 -7.95 -0.99
CA VAL A 65 0.87 -9.21 -1.73
C VAL A 65 1.52 -10.22 -0.79
N TYR A 66 0.75 -11.20 -0.40
CA TYR A 66 1.19 -12.32 0.43
C TYR A 66 1.80 -13.40 -0.46
N VAL A 67 3.09 -13.65 -0.31
CA VAL A 67 3.85 -14.64 -1.07
C VAL A 67 4.21 -15.80 -0.15
N GLN A 68 3.60 -16.94 -0.38
CA GLN A 68 3.93 -18.18 0.32
C GLN A 68 5.03 -18.91 -0.44
N LEU A 69 6.10 -19.28 0.26
CA LEU A 69 7.20 -20.03 -0.32
C LEU A 69 6.99 -21.54 -0.14
N HIS A 70 7.55 -22.32 -1.06
CA HIS A 70 7.77 -23.74 -0.82
C HIS A 70 8.80 -23.96 0.30
N PRO A 71 8.78 -25.09 1.01
CA PRO A 71 9.87 -25.47 1.88
C PRO A 71 11.21 -25.43 1.13
N GLU A 72 12.26 -24.92 1.79
CA GLU A 72 13.59 -24.70 1.15
C GLU A 72 14.17 -25.94 0.49
N GLU A 73 13.82 -27.15 1.01
CA GLU A 73 14.26 -28.42 0.41
C GLU A 73 13.71 -28.66 -1.00
N ARG A 74 12.64 -27.96 -1.37
CA ARG A 74 11.99 -28.04 -2.67
C ARG A 74 12.42 -26.93 -3.64
N TRP A 75 13.27 -26.01 -3.19
CA TRP A 75 13.74 -24.94 -4.05
C TRP A 75 14.66 -25.49 -5.14
N PRO A 76 14.40 -25.18 -6.40
CA PRO A 76 15.24 -25.64 -7.51
C PRO A 76 16.64 -25.02 -7.49
N VAL A 77 16.75 -23.81 -6.94
CA VAL A 77 18.02 -23.12 -6.72
C VAL A 77 18.13 -22.81 -5.22
N ARG A 78 19.17 -23.34 -4.60
CA ARG A 78 19.47 -22.99 -3.21
C ARG A 78 20.13 -21.63 -3.17
N ARG A 79 19.41 -20.63 -2.64
CA ARG A 79 19.89 -19.27 -2.41
C ARG A 79 19.37 -18.74 -1.09
N PRO A 80 20.07 -17.79 -0.44
CA PRO A 80 19.54 -17.08 0.72
C PRO A 80 18.23 -16.37 0.40
N LYS A 81 17.35 -16.23 1.38
CA LYS A 81 16.06 -15.54 1.21
C LYS A 81 16.25 -14.08 0.79
N GLU A 82 17.30 -13.44 1.26
CA GLU A 82 17.68 -12.08 0.89
C GLU A 82 17.93 -11.96 -0.62
N GLU A 83 18.67 -12.90 -1.21
CA GLU A 83 18.91 -12.92 -2.67
C GLU A 83 17.62 -13.16 -3.47
N LEU A 84 16.69 -13.96 -2.92
CA LEU A 84 15.38 -14.14 -3.52
C LEU A 84 14.57 -12.84 -3.51
N VAL A 85 14.57 -12.11 -2.38
CA VAL A 85 13.92 -10.81 -2.23
C VAL A 85 14.51 -9.79 -3.21
N ASP A 86 15.83 -9.69 -3.31
CA ASP A 86 16.52 -8.78 -4.24
C ASP A 86 16.15 -9.07 -5.70
N ALA A 87 16.10 -10.36 -6.06
CA ALA A 87 15.68 -10.77 -7.40
C ALA A 87 14.21 -10.42 -7.69
N MET A 88 13.31 -10.61 -6.72
CA MET A 88 11.91 -10.19 -6.85
C MET A 88 11.81 -8.67 -7.00
N ALA A 89 12.55 -7.90 -6.19
CA ALA A 89 12.59 -6.45 -6.25
C ALA A 89 13.03 -5.96 -7.63
N ALA A 90 14.11 -6.55 -8.18
CA ALA A 90 14.62 -6.22 -9.51
C ALA A 90 13.60 -6.54 -10.62
N SER A 91 12.87 -7.65 -10.50
CA SER A 91 11.83 -8.04 -11.46
C SER A 91 10.64 -7.08 -11.41
N LEU A 92 10.18 -6.74 -10.21
CA LEU A 92 9.02 -5.86 -10.01
C LEU A 92 9.33 -4.39 -10.31
N ALA A 93 10.59 -3.95 -10.20
CA ALA A 93 11.02 -2.60 -10.59
C ALA A 93 10.78 -2.30 -12.09
N GLN A 94 10.56 -3.31 -12.91
CA GLN A 94 10.23 -3.15 -14.33
C GLN A 94 8.73 -2.81 -14.56
N VAL A 95 7.89 -2.90 -13.52
CA VAL A 95 6.47 -2.56 -13.63
C VAL A 95 6.29 -1.05 -13.47
N PRO A 96 5.86 -0.32 -14.53
CA PRO A 96 5.72 1.13 -14.45
C PRO A 96 4.69 1.58 -13.40
N GLY A 97 5.03 2.62 -12.64
CA GLY A 97 4.12 3.20 -11.66
C GLY A 97 3.89 2.37 -10.41
N LEU A 98 4.70 1.33 -10.19
CA LEU A 98 4.66 0.47 -9.01
C LEU A 98 5.87 0.76 -8.11
N SER A 99 5.61 0.99 -6.83
CA SER A 99 6.61 0.97 -5.76
C SER A 99 6.33 -0.24 -4.87
N VAL A 100 7.39 -0.92 -4.43
CA VAL A 100 7.30 -2.11 -3.59
C VAL A 100 8.19 -1.98 -2.36
N ASN A 101 7.71 -2.52 -1.23
CA ASN A 101 8.48 -2.69 -0.01
C ASN A 101 8.33 -4.14 0.46
N PHE A 102 9.45 -4.78 0.84
CA PHE A 102 9.47 -6.19 1.25
C PHE A 102 9.56 -6.30 2.77
N THR A 103 8.66 -7.09 3.34
CA THR A 103 8.61 -7.38 4.78
C THR A 103 8.15 -8.81 5.02
N GLN A 104 7.84 -9.13 6.26
CA GLN A 104 7.22 -10.40 6.65
C GLN A 104 5.87 -10.14 7.32
N PRO A 105 4.88 -11.03 7.20
CA PRO A 105 3.53 -10.81 7.73
C PRO A 105 3.49 -10.47 9.22
N MET A 106 4.23 -11.20 10.07
CA MET A 106 4.28 -10.94 11.51
C MET A 106 5.09 -9.69 11.85
N ALA A 107 6.21 -9.45 11.15
CA ALA A 107 7.00 -8.25 11.35
C ALA A 107 6.15 -6.99 11.09
N MET A 108 5.40 -6.97 9.97
CA MET A 108 4.47 -5.89 9.65
C MET A 108 3.43 -5.67 10.75
N ARG A 109 2.82 -6.76 11.26
CA ARG A 109 1.81 -6.66 12.34
C ARG A 109 2.38 -6.13 13.65
N LEU A 110 3.61 -6.51 13.98
CA LEU A 110 4.31 -6.01 15.18
C LEU A 110 4.61 -4.51 15.03
N ASP A 111 5.10 -4.09 13.87
CA ASP A 111 5.41 -2.68 13.59
C ASP A 111 4.13 -1.82 13.64
N GLU A 112 3.02 -2.29 13.06
CA GLU A 112 1.72 -1.62 13.15
C GLU A 112 1.23 -1.45 14.61
N VAL A 113 1.36 -2.49 15.42
CA VAL A 113 0.87 -2.47 16.82
C VAL A 113 1.76 -1.63 17.72
N VAL A 114 3.08 -1.68 17.53
CA VAL A 114 4.06 -1.03 18.42
C VAL A 114 4.28 0.43 18.06
N SER A 115 4.43 0.75 16.77
CA SER A 115 4.79 2.09 16.30
C SER A 115 3.68 2.82 15.54
N GLY A 116 2.67 2.10 15.08
CA GLY A 116 1.63 2.62 14.18
C GLY A 116 2.16 2.99 12.79
N ILE A 117 3.38 2.56 12.46
CA ILE A 117 4.07 2.89 11.22
C ILE A 117 4.79 1.63 10.74
N LYS A 118 4.70 1.36 9.45
CA LYS A 118 5.34 0.21 8.80
C LYS A 118 6.79 0.53 8.38
N ALA A 119 7.60 1.06 9.28
CA ALA A 119 9.00 1.41 9.00
C ALA A 119 9.83 1.46 10.29
N ASP A 120 11.13 1.14 10.19
CA ASP A 120 12.08 1.24 11.32
C ASP A 120 12.26 2.68 11.80
N VAL A 121 12.18 3.65 10.89
CA VAL A 121 12.29 5.08 11.18
C VAL A 121 11.19 5.86 10.45
N ALA A 122 10.52 6.76 11.15
CA ALA A 122 9.56 7.66 10.55
C ALA A 122 9.86 9.13 10.87
N VAL A 123 9.83 9.96 9.85
CA VAL A 123 9.93 11.41 9.98
C VAL A 123 8.55 12.00 9.77
N LYS A 124 7.96 12.58 10.83
CA LYS A 124 6.63 13.21 10.77
C LYS A 124 6.79 14.72 10.59
N VAL A 125 6.17 15.26 9.55
CA VAL A 125 6.13 16.70 9.27
C VAL A 125 4.69 17.18 9.45
N PHE A 126 4.50 18.26 10.20
CA PHE A 126 3.18 18.82 10.51
C PHE A 126 3.04 20.22 9.92
N GLY A 127 1.89 20.52 9.37
CA GLY A 127 1.56 21.84 8.84
C GLY A 127 0.13 21.89 8.30
N PRO A 128 -0.41 23.10 8.06
CA PRO A 128 -1.78 23.25 7.58
C PRO A 128 -1.93 23.10 6.05
N ASP A 129 -0.83 23.14 5.29
CA ASP A 129 -0.84 23.15 3.82
C ASP A 129 -0.24 21.86 3.28
N ALA A 130 -1.08 21.05 2.62
CA ALA A 130 -0.70 19.74 2.07
C ALA A 130 0.37 19.85 0.98
N ALA A 131 0.33 20.90 0.13
CA ALA A 131 1.31 21.08 -0.94
C ALA A 131 2.70 21.42 -0.37
N VAL A 132 2.74 22.20 0.68
CA VAL A 132 3.99 22.52 1.40
C VAL A 132 4.53 21.27 2.10
N LEU A 133 3.65 20.46 2.72
CA LEU A 133 4.06 19.20 3.37
C LEU A 133 4.65 18.22 2.35
N GLU A 134 4.04 18.07 1.18
CA GLU A 134 4.54 17.22 0.10
C GLU A 134 5.92 17.69 -0.40
N GLN A 135 6.12 19.00 -0.61
CA GLN A 135 7.41 19.55 -1.00
C GLN A 135 8.50 19.30 0.06
N LEU A 136 8.16 19.49 1.34
CA LEU A 136 9.08 19.22 2.45
C LEU A 136 9.39 17.73 2.56
N GLY A 137 8.40 16.86 2.43
CA GLY A 137 8.58 15.41 2.41
C GLY A 137 9.58 14.98 1.34
N ASN A 138 9.40 15.46 0.09
CA ASN A 138 10.30 15.14 -1.01
C ASN A 138 11.73 15.69 -0.78
N ARG A 139 11.88 16.86 -0.17
CA ARG A 139 13.21 17.39 0.18
C ARG A 139 13.89 16.55 1.26
N ILE A 140 13.12 16.07 2.24
CA ILE A 140 13.64 15.18 3.29
C ILE A 140 14.04 13.83 2.70
N LEU A 141 13.21 13.26 1.81
CA LEU A 141 13.53 12.03 1.10
C LEU A 141 14.88 12.11 0.38
N ASN A 142 15.08 13.17 -0.41
CA ASN A 142 16.34 13.37 -1.13
C ASN A 142 17.57 13.45 -0.19
N VAL A 143 17.40 13.96 1.02
CA VAL A 143 18.47 13.97 2.02
C VAL A 143 18.68 12.57 2.60
N ILE A 144 17.61 11.86 2.97
CA ILE A 144 17.68 10.51 3.55
C ILE A 144 18.37 9.54 2.58
N GLU A 145 18.04 9.60 1.30
CA GLU A 145 18.66 8.75 0.26
C GLU A 145 20.18 8.91 0.14
N THR A 146 20.73 10.04 0.64
CA THR A 146 22.19 10.25 0.67
C THR A 146 22.86 9.65 1.91
N VAL A 147 22.08 9.20 2.91
CA VAL A 147 22.61 8.67 4.17
C VAL A 147 23.00 7.20 4.00
N PRO A 148 24.27 6.85 4.26
CA PRO A 148 24.69 5.44 4.18
C PRO A 148 23.90 4.56 5.16
N GLY A 149 23.31 3.49 4.62
CA GLY A 149 22.48 2.56 5.40
C GLY A 149 20.98 2.89 5.40
N ALA A 150 20.55 4.01 4.83
CA ALA A 150 19.15 4.25 4.53
C ALA A 150 18.74 3.39 3.31
N ALA A 151 17.69 2.61 3.45
CA ALA A 151 17.08 1.81 2.39
C ALA A 151 15.58 2.03 2.39
N ASP A 152 14.94 1.86 1.24
CA ASP A 152 13.49 1.86 1.05
C ASP A 152 12.78 3.11 1.60
N ALA A 153 13.46 4.27 1.55
CA ALA A 153 12.88 5.53 1.98
C ALA A 153 11.72 5.95 1.05
N GLN A 154 10.59 6.32 1.63
CA GLN A 154 9.39 6.71 0.90
C GLN A 154 8.72 7.92 1.56
N VAL A 155 8.08 8.77 0.75
CA VAL A 155 7.18 9.83 1.22
C VAL A 155 5.74 9.35 1.08
N GLU A 156 4.93 9.59 2.10
CA GLU A 156 3.49 9.38 1.98
C GLU A 156 2.89 10.44 1.06
N ILE A 157 2.16 9.98 0.03
CA ILE A 157 1.55 10.88 -0.95
C ILE A 157 0.22 11.35 -0.36
N LEU A 158 0.11 12.66 -0.12
CA LEU A 158 -1.08 13.30 0.47
C LEU A 158 -2.05 13.84 -0.60
N SER A 159 -1.61 13.92 -1.86
CA SER A 159 -2.35 14.53 -2.96
C SER A 159 -2.59 13.55 -4.12
N GLY A 160 -3.55 13.87 -4.99
CA GLY A 160 -3.78 13.15 -6.25
C GLY A 160 -4.85 12.05 -6.22
N ALA A 161 -5.40 11.70 -5.05
CA ALA A 161 -6.59 10.87 -4.98
C ALA A 161 -7.83 11.72 -5.31
N ALA A 162 -8.63 11.27 -6.27
CA ALA A 162 -9.91 11.91 -6.56
C ALA A 162 -10.86 11.69 -5.36
N GLN A 163 -11.45 12.78 -4.87
CA GLN A 163 -12.44 12.76 -3.80
C GLN A 163 -13.76 13.30 -4.32
N LEU A 164 -14.85 12.62 -4.00
CA LEU A 164 -16.19 13.12 -4.18
C LEU A 164 -16.65 13.80 -2.89
N GLU A 165 -16.80 15.13 -2.92
CA GLU A 165 -17.35 15.89 -1.81
C GLU A 165 -18.83 16.15 -2.06
N ILE A 166 -19.69 15.75 -1.13
CA ILE A 166 -21.13 15.98 -1.18
C ILE A 166 -21.48 17.03 -0.14
N ALA A 167 -21.62 18.28 -0.57
CA ALA A 167 -22.04 19.39 0.28
C ALA A 167 -23.55 19.43 0.39
N ILE A 168 -24.10 19.24 1.60
CA ILE A 168 -25.53 19.25 1.84
C ILE A 168 -26.04 20.70 1.99
N ASP A 169 -26.97 21.11 1.11
CA ASP A 169 -27.68 22.39 1.22
C ASP A 169 -28.80 22.30 2.29
N ARG A 170 -28.49 22.77 3.49
CA ARG A 170 -29.40 22.72 4.64
C ARG A 170 -30.65 23.62 4.46
N GLU A 171 -30.54 24.72 3.70
CA GLU A 171 -31.69 25.59 3.43
C GLU A 171 -32.67 24.93 2.46
N ALA A 172 -32.15 24.25 1.45
CA ALA A 172 -32.97 23.45 0.54
C ALA A 172 -33.66 22.31 1.29
N LEU A 173 -32.95 21.57 2.18
CA LEU A 173 -33.57 20.55 3.01
C LEU A 173 -34.74 21.07 3.84
N ALA A 174 -34.57 22.20 4.49
CA ALA A 174 -35.63 22.81 5.29
C ALA A 174 -36.87 23.18 4.47
N ARG A 175 -36.67 23.66 3.20
CA ARG A 175 -37.78 23.99 2.31
C ARG A 175 -38.57 22.76 1.85
N TYR A 176 -37.90 21.61 1.71
CA TYR A 176 -38.55 20.36 1.29
C TYR A 176 -38.98 19.49 2.48
N GLY A 177 -38.77 19.91 3.73
CA GLY A 177 -39.10 19.14 4.91
C GLY A 177 -38.30 17.87 5.11
N LEU A 178 -37.07 17.84 4.55
CA LEU A 178 -36.14 16.71 4.66
C LEU A 178 -35.11 16.95 5.76
N HIS A 179 -34.60 15.86 6.31
CA HIS A 179 -33.52 15.88 7.29
C HIS A 179 -32.18 15.49 6.65
N VAL A 180 -31.08 15.88 7.28
CA VAL A 180 -29.74 15.48 6.84
C VAL A 180 -29.59 13.96 6.81
N ALA A 181 -30.24 13.26 7.74
CA ALA A 181 -30.24 11.80 7.79
C ALA A 181 -30.85 11.16 6.52
N ASP A 182 -31.92 11.76 5.97
CA ASP A 182 -32.58 11.24 4.76
C ASP A 182 -31.62 11.29 3.56
N VAL A 183 -30.83 12.39 3.46
CA VAL A 183 -29.81 12.52 2.39
C VAL A 183 -28.64 11.57 2.63
N GLN A 184 -28.20 11.39 3.86
CA GLN A 184 -27.12 10.44 4.18
C GLN A 184 -27.53 9.01 3.86
N GLU A 185 -28.76 8.59 4.13
CA GLU A 185 -29.28 7.27 3.77
C GLU A 185 -29.25 7.04 2.25
N VAL A 186 -29.62 8.07 1.49
CA VAL A 186 -29.56 8.00 0.00
C VAL A 186 -28.10 7.91 -0.48
N VAL A 187 -27.19 8.69 0.08
CA VAL A 187 -25.75 8.66 -0.26
C VAL A 187 -25.16 7.30 0.05
N GLU A 188 -25.42 6.76 1.25
CA GLU A 188 -24.95 5.45 1.69
C GLU A 188 -25.50 4.32 0.82
N THR A 189 -26.76 4.41 0.41
CA THR A 189 -27.38 3.39 -0.46
C THR A 189 -26.89 3.46 -1.91
N ALA A 190 -26.59 4.67 -2.43
CA ALA A 190 -26.28 4.89 -3.84
C ALA A 190 -24.78 4.85 -4.15
N ILE A 191 -23.93 5.17 -3.15
CA ILE A 191 -22.48 5.32 -3.34
C ILE A 191 -21.70 4.32 -2.49
N GLY A 192 -22.22 3.84 -1.37
CA GLY A 192 -21.61 2.86 -0.44
C GLY A 192 -21.03 3.46 0.79
#